data_1a487ef5f014ad4aba008cf82266d6b1
#
_entry.id   1a487ef5f014ad4aba008cf82266d6b1
#
_cell.length_a   1.000
_cell.length_b   1.000
_cell.length_c   1.000
_cell.angle_alpha   90.00
_cell.angle_beta   90.00
_cell.angle_gamma   90.00
#
_symmetry.space_group_name_H-M   'P 1'
#
loop_
_entity.id
_entity.type
_entity.pdbx_description
1 polymer ?
#
loop_
_entity_poly.entity_id
_entity_poly.type
_entity_poly.pdbx_seq_one_letter_code
_entity_poly.pdbx_strand_id
1 'polypeptide(L)'
;MVRNLGLVFLATWVWIHPAFADHEPEKAQCPQERHTLKAPDEFLSLKNPLPVSAKRIEKGRLLYQSKSSPLQCRHCHGKNGNGAGHLGLEANPPARNFTCFEIMATVSDGQMFWVIKKGVPGTAMPAYPDLANWKIWALIHYIRSLEPSEKY
;
A
#
# COMPACT_ATOMS: atom_id res chain seq x y z
N MET A 1 -12.36 75.48 -25.49
CA MET A 1 -12.42 74.08 -25.96
C MET A 1 -11.54 73.22 -25.09
N VAL A 2 -12.12 72.55 -24.15
CA VAL A 2 -11.36 71.63 -23.22
C VAL A 2 -11.78 70.20 -23.57
N ARG A 3 -10.82 69.39 -24.08
CA ARG A 3 -11.04 68.00 -24.44
C ARG A 3 -10.75 67.16 -23.21
N ASN A 4 -11.77 66.58 -22.61
CA ASN A 4 -11.64 65.54 -21.56
C ASN A 4 -11.18 64.24 -22.21
N LEU A 5 -9.95 63.78 -21.89
CA LEU A 5 -9.50 62.42 -22.13
C LEU A 5 -9.99 61.53 -20.99
N GLY A 6 -10.96 60.68 -21.28
CA GLY A 6 -11.39 59.64 -20.36
C GLY A 6 -10.36 58.49 -20.33
N LEU A 7 -9.74 58.23 -19.19
CA LEU A 7 -8.94 57.07 -18.97
C LEU A 7 -9.87 55.84 -18.76
N VAL A 8 -9.81 54.90 -19.69
CA VAL A 8 -10.47 53.60 -19.56
C VAL A 8 -9.53 52.67 -18.78
N PHE A 9 -9.87 52.38 -17.53
CA PHE A 9 -9.21 51.34 -16.76
C PHE A 9 -9.74 49.95 -17.18
N LEU A 10 -8.95 49.20 -17.93
CA LEU A 10 -9.21 47.80 -18.19
C LEU A 10 -8.81 47.00 -16.94
N ALA A 11 -9.80 46.60 -16.15
CA ALA A 11 -9.61 45.68 -15.03
C ALA A 11 -9.38 44.26 -15.59
N THR A 12 -8.13 43.80 -15.55
CA THR A 12 -7.79 42.41 -15.88
C THR A 12 -8.15 41.52 -14.67
N TRP A 13 -9.19 40.73 -14.82
CA TRP A 13 -9.56 39.71 -13.86
C TRP A 13 -8.55 38.57 -13.97
N VAL A 14 -7.61 38.49 -13.01
CA VAL A 14 -6.74 37.33 -12.86
C VAL A 14 -7.56 36.23 -12.18
N TRP A 15 -7.93 35.21 -12.94
CA TRP A 15 -8.51 33.97 -12.38
C TRP A 15 -7.42 33.21 -11.64
N ILE A 16 -7.39 33.37 -10.31
CA ILE A 16 -6.57 32.51 -9.47
C ILE A 16 -7.29 31.15 -9.41
N HIS A 17 -6.84 30.17 -10.19
CA HIS A 17 -7.27 28.80 -10.05
C HIS A 17 -6.66 28.29 -8.73
N PRO A 18 -7.48 27.79 -7.78
CA PRO A 18 -6.91 27.07 -6.66
C PRO A 18 -6.18 25.85 -7.23
N ALA A 19 -4.87 25.79 -7.05
CA ALA A 19 -4.11 24.58 -7.28
C ALA A 19 -4.73 23.54 -6.34
N PHE A 20 -5.42 22.55 -6.91
CA PHE A 20 -5.72 21.33 -6.19
C PHE A 20 -4.37 20.69 -5.87
N ALA A 21 -3.85 20.96 -4.68
CA ALA A 21 -2.75 20.20 -4.14
C ALA A 21 -3.23 18.75 -4.13
N ASP A 22 -2.60 17.89 -4.92
CA ASP A 22 -2.75 16.43 -4.83
C ASP A 22 -2.38 16.07 -3.40
N HIS A 23 -3.39 15.95 -2.56
CA HIS A 23 -3.23 15.52 -1.18
C HIS A 23 -2.87 14.03 -1.24
N GLU A 24 -1.58 13.72 -1.29
CA GLU A 24 -1.15 12.34 -1.04
C GLU A 24 -1.70 11.96 0.34
N PRO A 25 -2.46 10.85 0.42
CA PRO A 25 -3.02 10.45 1.70
C PRO A 25 -1.87 10.27 2.69
N GLU A 26 -2.03 10.88 3.85
CA GLU A 26 -1.07 10.88 4.94
C GLU A 26 -0.55 9.46 5.17
N LYS A 27 0.78 9.29 5.18
CA LYS A 27 1.41 7.98 5.34
C LYS A 27 0.87 7.34 6.61
N ALA A 28 0.36 6.11 6.50
CA ALA A 28 -0.02 5.37 7.67
C ALA A 28 1.18 5.30 8.63
N GLN A 29 0.92 5.58 9.89
CA GLN A 29 1.94 5.74 10.94
C GLN A 29 2.88 4.53 11.04
N CYS A 30 4.16 4.78 11.29
CA CYS A 30 5.17 3.81 11.70
C CYS A 30 5.71 4.21 13.09
N PRO A 31 5.89 3.26 14.02
CA PRO A 31 5.41 1.88 13.96
C PRO A 31 3.88 1.79 14.11
N GLN A 32 3.28 0.73 13.59
CA GLN A 32 1.86 0.44 13.82
C GLN A 32 1.74 -0.62 14.92
N GLU A 33 1.11 -0.28 16.04
CA GLU A 33 0.74 -1.29 17.03
C GLU A 33 -0.32 -2.23 16.46
N ARG A 34 -0.05 -3.54 16.52
CA ARG A 34 -0.94 -4.57 16.00
C ARG A 34 -0.82 -5.88 16.73
N HIS A 35 -1.98 -6.46 16.99
CA HIS A 35 -2.11 -7.84 17.46
C HIS A 35 -2.56 -8.75 16.29
N THR A 36 -1.61 -9.12 15.44
CA THR A 36 -1.87 -10.14 14.42
C THR A 36 -1.60 -11.50 15.03
N LEU A 37 -2.55 -12.43 14.87
CA LEU A 37 -2.36 -13.81 15.32
C LEU A 37 -1.06 -14.39 14.73
N LYS A 38 -0.28 -15.05 15.58
CA LYS A 38 0.91 -15.76 15.17
C LYS A 38 0.50 -16.98 14.35
N ALA A 39 1.12 -17.18 13.20
CA ALA A 39 0.91 -18.39 12.41
C ALA A 39 1.40 -19.64 13.18
N PRO A 40 0.81 -20.81 12.93
CA PRO A 40 1.35 -22.09 13.43
C PRO A 40 2.81 -22.29 13.04
N ASP A 41 3.55 -23.05 13.86
CA ASP A 41 5.01 -23.18 13.70
C ASP A 41 5.42 -23.80 12.34
N GLU A 42 4.56 -24.67 11.77
CA GLU A 42 4.77 -25.24 10.44
C GLU A 42 4.76 -24.16 9.34
N PHE A 43 4.01 -23.06 9.53
CA PHE A 43 4.05 -21.92 8.62
C PHE A 43 5.21 -20.97 8.93
N LEU A 44 5.47 -20.69 10.21
CA LEU A 44 6.54 -19.77 10.60
C LEU A 44 7.91 -20.20 10.10
N SER A 45 8.14 -21.52 10.01
CA SER A 45 9.37 -22.09 9.50
C SER A 45 9.53 -22.00 7.99
N LEU A 46 8.42 -21.68 7.25
CA LEU A 46 8.47 -21.59 5.80
C LEU A 46 9.32 -20.41 5.37
N LYS A 47 10.18 -20.68 4.41
CA LYS A 47 10.91 -19.67 3.65
C LYS A 47 10.37 -19.63 2.24
N ASN A 48 10.43 -18.47 1.59
CA ASN A 48 10.00 -18.34 0.22
C ASN A 48 10.83 -19.29 -0.68
N PRO A 49 10.21 -20.32 -1.30
CA PRO A 49 10.92 -21.28 -2.12
C PRO A 49 11.31 -20.74 -3.49
N LEU A 50 10.74 -19.58 -3.89
CA LEU A 50 11.07 -18.96 -5.16
C LEU A 50 12.34 -18.12 -5.01
N PRO A 51 13.38 -18.32 -5.85
CA PRO A 51 14.53 -17.44 -5.83
C PRO A 51 14.12 -15.99 -6.17
N VAL A 52 14.72 -15.02 -5.50
CA VAL A 52 14.50 -13.59 -5.78
C VAL A 52 14.92 -13.27 -7.22
N SER A 53 14.06 -12.59 -7.97
CA SER A 53 14.39 -12.06 -9.30
C SER A 53 13.46 -10.91 -9.68
N ALA A 54 13.93 -10.01 -10.52
CA ALA A 54 13.11 -8.90 -11.05
C ALA A 54 11.79 -9.39 -11.68
N LYS A 55 11.83 -10.52 -12.40
CA LYS A 55 10.64 -11.13 -13.01
C LYS A 55 9.61 -11.58 -11.97
N ARG A 56 10.04 -12.11 -10.81
CA ARG A 56 9.13 -12.55 -9.74
C ARG A 56 8.58 -11.39 -8.95
N ILE A 57 9.41 -10.39 -8.67
CA ILE A 57 8.97 -9.13 -8.05
C ILE A 57 7.92 -8.47 -8.93
N GLU A 58 8.15 -8.40 -10.23
CA GLU A 58 7.19 -7.82 -11.18
C GLU A 58 5.88 -8.62 -11.23
N LYS A 59 5.94 -9.96 -11.20
CA LYS A 59 4.74 -10.80 -11.06
C LYS A 59 3.97 -10.49 -9.78
N GLY A 60 4.66 -10.36 -8.65
CA GLY A 60 4.07 -9.95 -7.38
C GLY A 60 3.43 -8.57 -7.47
N ARG A 61 4.12 -7.61 -8.09
CA ARG A 61 3.61 -6.26 -8.32
C ARG A 61 2.30 -6.26 -9.12
N LEU A 62 2.24 -7.00 -10.22
CA LEU A 62 1.03 -7.10 -11.04
C LEU A 62 -0.15 -7.70 -10.26
N LEU A 63 0.09 -8.72 -9.44
CA LEU A 63 -0.93 -9.31 -8.56
C LEU A 63 -1.39 -8.29 -7.50
N TYR A 64 -0.46 -7.62 -6.84
CA TYR A 64 -0.74 -6.62 -5.81
C TYR A 64 -1.53 -5.42 -6.34
N GLN A 65 -1.16 -4.93 -7.53
CA GLN A 65 -1.78 -3.79 -8.20
C GLN A 65 -3.09 -4.14 -8.94
N SER A 66 -3.50 -5.41 -8.93
CA SER A 66 -4.73 -5.83 -9.59
C SER A 66 -5.92 -5.01 -9.09
N LYS A 67 -6.74 -4.57 -10.04
CA LYS A 67 -8.03 -3.91 -9.76
C LYS A 67 -9.19 -4.90 -9.77
N SER A 68 -8.91 -6.14 -10.16
CA SER A 68 -9.92 -7.17 -10.34
C SER A 68 -10.03 -8.04 -9.08
N SER A 69 -11.27 -8.34 -8.67
CA SER A 69 -11.55 -9.38 -7.68
C SER A 69 -10.93 -10.73 -8.11
N PRO A 70 -10.45 -11.57 -7.18
CA PRO A 70 -10.54 -11.39 -5.72
C PRO A 70 -9.41 -10.53 -5.11
N LEU A 71 -8.34 -10.22 -5.85
CA LEU A 71 -7.17 -9.53 -5.30
C LEU A 71 -7.40 -8.03 -5.21
N GLN A 72 -7.42 -7.51 -3.99
CA GLN A 72 -7.66 -6.10 -3.69
C GLN A 72 -6.56 -5.49 -2.81
N CYS A 73 -5.36 -6.03 -2.85
CA CYS A 73 -4.27 -5.67 -1.94
C CYS A 73 -4.05 -4.15 -1.87
N ARG A 74 -3.92 -3.50 -3.04
CA ARG A 74 -3.67 -2.06 -3.14
C ARG A 74 -4.78 -1.19 -2.56
N HIS A 75 -6.03 -1.66 -2.55
CA HIS A 75 -7.16 -0.87 -2.10
C HIS A 75 -7.13 -0.63 -0.59
N CYS A 76 -6.57 -1.58 0.16
CA CYS A 76 -6.35 -1.46 1.59
C CYS A 76 -4.91 -1.02 1.90
N HIS A 77 -3.91 -1.70 1.33
CA HIS A 77 -2.51 -1.48 1.67
C HIS A 77 -1.86 -0.30 0.91
N GLY A 78 -2.61 0.38 0.03
CA GLY A 78 -2.11 1.49 -0.78
C GLY A 78 -1.31 1.05 -2.01
N LYS A 79 -1.22 1.91 -3.00
CA LYS A 79 -0.48 1.67 -4.25
C LYS A 79 1.00 1.39 -3.97
N ASN A 80 1.56 2.09 -2.99
CA ASN A 80 2.97 2.02 -2.60
C ASN A 80 3.20 1.16 -1.35
N GLY A 81 2.17 0.43 -0.88
CA GLY A 81 2.28 -0.43 0.30
C GLY A 81 2.33 0.31 1.63
N ASN A 82 2.06 1.60 1.66
CA ASN A 82 2.15 2.47 2.83
C ASN A 82 0.95 2.37 3.81
N GLY A 83 0.02 1.44 3.57
CA GLY A 83 -1.19 1.27 4.39
C GLY A 83 -2.29 2.30 4.12
N ALA A 84 -2.05 3.29 3.25
CA ALA A 84 -2.97 4.40 2.98
C ALA A 84 -3.88 4.15 1.77
N GLY A 85 -4.28 2.91 1.53
CA GLY A 85 -5.34 2.61 0.56
C GLY A 85 -6.69 3.12 1.06
N HIS A 86 -7.56 3.55 0.15
CA HIS A 86 -8.86 4.15 0.50
C HIS A 86 -9.74 3.28 1.39
N LEU A 87 -9.67 1.95 1.27
CA LEU A 87 -10.34 1.00 2.18
C LEU A 87 -9.50 0.69 3.43
N GLY A 88 -8.21 0.96 3.39
CA GLY A 88 -7.28 0.65 4.47
C GLY A 88 -7.30 1.66 5.61
N LEU A 89 -7.53 2.93 5.29
CA LEU A 89 -7.62 3.99 6.28
C LEU A 89 -8.89 3.92 7.11
N GLU A 90 -10.00 3.44 6.50
CA GLU A 90 -11.30 3.27 7.18
C GLU A 90 -11.37 1.96 7.97
N ALA A 91 -10.45 1.03 7.75
CA ALA A 91 -10.44 -0.25 8.43
C ALA A 91 -9.99 -0.09 9.89
N ASN A 92 -10.57 -0.92 10.78
CA ASN A 92 -10.14 -1.01 12.18
C ASN A 92 -9.74 -2.47 12.50
N PRO A 93 -8.45 -2.71 12.79
CA PRO A 93 -7.32 -1.78 12.67
C PRO A 93 -7.02 -1.39 11.20
N PRO A 94 -6.35 -0.25 10.95
CA PRO A 94 -5.99 0.19 9.59
C PRO A 94 -5.11 -0.84 8.88
N ALA A 95 -5.06 -0.85 7.54
CA ALA A 95 -4.23 -1.79 6.79
C ALA A 95 -2.73 -1.65 7.12
N ARG A 96 -1.99 -2.78 7.14
CA ARG A 96 -0.56 -2.76 7.46
C ARG A 96 0.22 -1.92 6.44
N ASN A 97 1.07 -1.05 6.98
CA ASN A 97 2.07 -0.33 6.22
C ASN A 97 3.30 -1.25 5.99
N PHE A 98 3.53 -1.67 4.76
CA PHE A 98 4.66 -2.54 4.39
C PHE A 98 5.98 -1.77 4.25
N THR A 99 5.95 -0.43 4.26
CA THR A 99 7.15 0.39 4.20
C THR A 99 7.75 0.67 5.59
N CYS A 100 7.13 0.16 6.66
CA CYS A 100 7.68 0.22 8.02
C CYS A 100 8.74 -0.86 8.21
N PHE A 101 10.00 -0.54 7.93
CA PHE A 101 11.10 -1.50 7.95
C PHE A 101 11.22 -2.25 9.28
N GLU A 102 11.23 -1.54 10.43
CA GLU A 102 11.42 -2.15 11.75
C GLU A 102 10.39 -3.24 12.03
N ILE A 103 9.15 -3.05 11.61
CA ILE A 103 8.09 -4.03 11.80
C ILE A 103 8.21 -5.14 10.77
N MET A 104 8.39 -4.80 9.52
CA MET A 104 8.42 -5.79 8.44
C MET A 104 9.61 -6.73 8.55
N ALA A 105 10.74 -6.28 9.12
CA ALA A 105 11.90 -7.12 9.41
C ALA A 105 11.59 -8.24 10.43
N THR A 106 10.64 -8.03 11.34
CA THR A 106 10.24 -9.04 12.35
C THR A 106 9.19 -10.03 11.84
N VAL A 107 8.54 -9.74 10.71
CA VAL A 107 7.49 -10.61 10.14
C VAL A 107 8.12 -11.60 9.18
N SER A 108 8.08 -12.90 9.48
CA SER A 108 8.60 -13.93 8.59
C SER A 108 7.79 -14.07 7.29
N ASP A 109 8.42 -14.59 6.24
CA ASP A 109 7.72 -14.89 4.98
C ASP A 109 6.60 -15.90 5.18
N GLY A 110 6.81 -16.88 6.06
CA GLY A 110 5.79 -17.86 6.43
C GLY A 110 4.60 -17.22 7.15
N GLN A 111 4.83 -16.26 8.04
CA GLN A 111 3.76 -15.48 8.65
C GLN A 111 2.94 -14.72 7.60
N MET A 112 3.60 -14.06 6.64
CA MET A 112 2.91 -13.37 5.55
C MET A 112 2.13 -14.34 4.66
N PHE A 113 2.72 -15.49 4.35
CA PHE A 113 2.06 -16.54 3.57
C PHE A 113 0.77 -17.00 4.25
N TRP A 114 0.84 -17.30 5.54
CA TRP A 114 -0.30 -17.74 6.33
C TRP A 114 -1.40 -16.68 6.38
N VAL A 115 -1.04 -15.42 6.66
CA VAL A 115 -1.98 -14.30 6.71
C VAL A 115 -2.70 -14.10 5.37
N ILE A 116 -2.00 -14.19 4.25
CA ILE A 116 -2.63 -14.07 2.93
C ILE A 116 -3.61 -15.22 2.68
N LYS A 117 -3.20 -16.46 3.02
CA LYS A 117 -4.07 -17.65 2.85
C LYS A 117 -5.31 -17.61 3.72
N LYS A 118 -5.18 -17.18 4.97
CA LYS A 118 -6.22 -17.32 6.01
C LYS A 118 -6.95 -16.04 6.33
N GLY A 119 -6.46 -14.90 5.85
CA GLY A 119 -6.94 -13.60 6.31
C GLY A 119 -6.56 -13.32 7.76
N VAL A 120 -7.11 -12.26 8.32
CA VAL A 120 -6.91 -11.89 9.73
C VAL A 120 -8.30 -11.76 10.39
N PRO A 121 -8.71 -12.75 11.18
CA PRO A 121 -10.00 -12.73 11.86
C PRO A 121 -10.19 -11.45 12.70
N GLY A 122 -11.39 -10.90 12.69
CA GLY A 122 -11.70 -9.64 13.39
C GLY A 122 -11.20 -8.36 12.69
N THR A 123 -10.69 -8.47 11.47
CA THR A 123 -10.26 -7.33 10.66
C THR A 123 -10.86 -7.36 9.26
N ALA A 124 -10.66 -6.30 8.49
CA ALA A 124 -11.07 -6.23 7.09
C ALA A 124 -10.18 -7.04 6.12
N MET A 125 -9.09 -7.69 6.58
CA MET A 125 -8.21 -8.50 5.73
C MET A 125 -8.85 -9.84 5.38
N PRO A 126 -9.32 -10.05 4.13
CA PRO A 126 -9.96 -11.30 3.75
C PRO A 126 -8.95 -12.43 3.56
N ALA A 127 -9.44 -13.68 3.58
CA ALA A 127 -8.69 -14.85 3.20
C ALA A 127 -8.64 -15.02 1.68
N TYR A 128 -7.53 -15.57 1.18
CA TYR A 128 -7.34 -15.96 -0.23
C TYR A 128 -6.98 -17.46 -0.33
N PRO A 129 -7.87 -18.38 0.08
CA PRO A 129 -7.55 -19.80 0.17
C PRO A 129 -7.24 -20.43 -1.19
N ASP A 130 -7.89 -19.95 -2.26
CA ASP A 130 -7.74 -20.48 -3.62
C ASP A 130 -6.58 -19.83 -4.40
N LEU A 131 -5.91 -18.83 -3.80
CA LEU A 131 -4.75 -18.22 -4.44
C LEU A 131 -3.59 -19.22 -4.46
N ALA A 132 -3.11 -19.57 -5.66
CA ALA A 132 -2.03 -20.51 -5.84
C ALA A 132 -0.79 -20.10 -5.02
N ASN A 133 -0.11 -21.05 -4.36
CA ASN A 133 1.00 -20.78 -3.46
C ASN A 133 2.11 -19.95 -4.11
N TRP A 134 2.48 -20.24 -5.37
CA TRP A 134 3.50 -19.47 -6.07
C TRP A 134 3.13 -18.00 -6.27
N LYS A 135 1.83 -17.68 -6.38
CA LYS A 135 1.35 -16.28 -6.46
C LYS A 135 1.55 -15.57 -5.13
N ILE A 136 1.26 -16.25 -4.02
CA ILE A 136 1.51 -15.71 -2.68
C ILE A 136 2.99 -15.44 -2.48
N TRP A 137 3.87 -16.38 -2.85
CA TRP A 137 5.31 -16.21 -2.75
C TRP A 137 5.84 -15.06 -3.62
N ALA A 138 5.27 -14.88 -4.82
CA ALA A 138 5.60 -13.72 -5.65
C ALA A 138 5.12 -12.39 -5.03
N LEU A 139 3.92 -12.37 -4.43
CA LEU A 139 3.42 -11.21 -3.66
C LEU A 139 4.37 -10.86 -2.51
N ILE A 140 4.87 -11.85 -1.77
CA ILE A 140 5.80 -11.66 -0.66
C ILE A 140 7.12 -11.03 -1.16
N HIS A 141 7.66 -11.49 -2.29
CA HIS A 141 8.82 -10.84 -2.90
C HIS A 141 8.58 -9.37 -3.23
N TYR A 142 7.41 -9.05 -3.78
CA TYR A 142 7.05 -7.66 -4.06
C TYR A 142 6.89 -6.84 -2.76
N ILE A 143 6.21 -7.37 -1.74
CA ILE A 143 6.05 -6.71 -0.45
C ILE A 143 7.41 -6.41 0.18
N ARG A 144 8.35 -7.35 0.14
CA ARG A 144 9.73 -7.14 0.61
C ARG A 144 10.47 -6.07 -0.18
N SER A 145 10.16 -5.89 -1.46
CA SER A 145 10.76 -4.84 -2.29
C SER A 145 10.19 -3.43 -2.04
N LEU A 146 9.13 -3.31 -1.23
CA LEU A 146 8.54 -2.03 -0.84
C LEU A 146 9.25 -1.38 0.36
N GLU A 147 10.12 -2.13 1.04
CA GLU A 147 10.92 -1.58 2.14
C GLU A 147 11.79 -0.44 1.60
N PRO A 148 11.94 0.69 2.33
CA PRO A 148 12.84 1.74 1.91
C PRO A 148 14.25 1.18 1.71
N SER A 149 14.86 1.47 0.56
CA SER A 149 16.23 1.02 0.25
C SER A 149 17.30 1.70 1.11
N GLU A 150 16.91 2.68 1.91
CA GLU A 150 17.84 3.43 2.76
C GLU A 150 17.81 2.87 4.18
N LYS A 151 18.85 2.09 4.47
CA LYS A 151 19.31 1.89 5.84
C LYS A 151 19.95 3.18 6.28
N TYR A 152 19.37 3.85 7.26
CA TYR A 152 20.02 4.94 7.97
C TYR A 152 21.23 4.43 8.74
#